data_9faaf12ba10069a46c05a5f384d72200
#
_entry.id   9faaf12ba10069a46c05a5f384d72200
#
_cell.length_a   1.000
_cell.length_b   1.000
_cell.length_c   1.000
_cell.angle_alpha   90.00
_cell.angle_beta   90.00
_cell.angle_gamma   90.00
#
_symmetry.space_group_name_H-M   'P 1'
#
loop_
_entity.id
_entity.type
_entity.pdbx_description
1 polymer ?
#
loop_
_entity_poly.entity_id
_entity_poly.type
_entity_poly.pdbx_seq_one_letter_code
_entity_poly.pdbx_strand_id
1 'polypeptide(L)'
;MQQVKYVANASNFSKIPGSPIAYWASNTLYQIYINPPLSTFVNCKSGIMTGDDSFIHLWYEVSNLRIAFYCRSYLDMGTYKWFPLNSGGDFRKWYGNNSKIVNLENDGAEIKAKVKNYRLREKKYYFQEGLTWGRITSAEIAFRIAKEGSLFGDAGPVGFVSRNKEYILAFLCSRVVKSLLKISNPTLNFQIHDIMNLPLVLRDEIKTEVEELVNTNISISKKDWDSFETSWDFKKHPLI
;
A
#
# COMPACT_ATOMS: atom_id res chain seq x y z
N MET A 1 -33.34 26.95 -1.21
CA MET A 1 -31.93 26.49 -1.33
C MET A 1 -31.11 27.62 -1.90
N GLN A 2 -30.07 28.06 -1.23
CA GLN A 2 -29.14 29.04 -1.79
C GLN A 2 -28.32 28.39 -2.90
N GLN A 3 -28.37 28.94 -4.11
CA GLN A 3 -27.61 28.41 -5.25
C GLN A 3 -26.15 28.79 -5.07
N VAL A 4 -25.27 27.81 -4.81
CA VAL A 4 -23.81 28.04 -4.68
C VAL A 4 -23.26 28.20 -6.09
N LYS A 5 -22.75 29.38 -6.40
CA LYS A 5 -22.10 29.70 -7.70
C LYS A 5 -20.59 29.59 -7.53
N TYR A 6 -19.97 28.72 -8.32
CA TYR A 6 -18.52 28.64 -8.42
C TYR A 6 -18.03 29.38 -9.65
N VAL A 7 -16.90 30.09 -9.52
CA VAL A 7 -16.18 30.70 -10.63
C VAL A 7 -14.76 30.13 -10.62
N ALA A 8 -14.36 29.44 -11.67
CA ALA A 8 -13.06 28.82 -11.79
C ALA A 8 -12.39 29.22 -13.12
N ASN A 9 -11.07 29.37 -13.09
CA ASN A 9 -10.29 29.58 -14.31
C ASN A 9 -9.95 28.22 -14.92
N ALA A 10 -10.33 28.00 -16.17
CA ALA A 10 -10.09 26.74 -16.88
C ALA A 10 -8.60 26.36 -16.95
N SER A 11 -7.68 27.34 -16.99
CA SER A 11 -6.24 27.08 -16.97
C SER A 11 -5.73 26.39 -15.68
N ASN A 12 -6.49 26.45 -14.59
CA ASN A 12 -6.13 25.75 -13.36
C ASN A 12 -6.34 24.23 -13.46
N PHE A 13 -7.28 23.76 -14.28
CA PHE A 13 -7.56 22.34 -14.43
C PHE A 13 -6.38 21.59 -15.02
N SER A 14 -5.63 22.18 -15.94
CA SER A 14 -4.44 21.58 -16.54
C SER A 14 -3.27 21.39 -15.57
N LYS A 15 -3.28 22.02 -14.39
CA LYS A 15 -2.27 21.81 -13.35
C LYS A 15 -2.42 20.46 -12.64
N ILE A 16 -3.62 19.86 -12.68
CA ILE A 16 -3.89 18.57 -12.08
C ILE A 16 -3.73 17.47 -13.14
N PRO A 17 -2.99 16.39 -12.88
CA PRO A 17 -2.88 15.27 -13.80
C PRO A 17 -4.25 14.74 -14.24
N GLY A 18 -4.44 14.57 -15.54
CA GLY A 18 -5.75 14.20 -16.11
C GLY A 18 -6.72 15.37 -16.30
N SER A 19 -6.35 16.59 -15.90
CA SER A 19 -7.14 17.82 -16.08
C SER A 19 -8.62 17.71 -15.67
N PRO A 20 -8.95 17.17 -14.47
CA PRO A 20 -10.33 17.08 -14.03
C PRO A 20 -10.94 18.45 -13.87
N ILE A 21 -12.24 18.59 -14.18
CA ILE A 21 -12.99 19.86 -14.02
C ILE A 21 -13.33 20.05 -12.52
N ALA A 22 -12.31 20.38 -11.73
CA ALA A 22 -12.42 20.52 -10.28
C ALA A 22 -12.76 21.96 -9.86
N TYR A 23 -13.85 22.54 -10.38
CA TYR A 23 -14.22 23.94 -10.17
C TYR A 23 -14.41 24.33 -8.69
N TRP A 24 -14.60 23.35 -7.80
CA TRP A 24 -14.72 23.54 -6.34
C TRP A 24 -13.36 23.57 -5.60
N ALA A 25 -12.27 23.23 -6.29
CA ALA A 25 -10.94 23.21 -5.69
C ALA A 25 -10.44 24.65 -5.42
N SER A 26 -9.80 24.85 -4.26
CA SER A 26 -9.21 26.14 -3.95
C SER A 26 -7.93 26.41 -4.76
N ASN A 27 -7.57 27.67 -4.91
CA ASN A 27 -6.31 28.04 -5.55
C ASN A 27 -5.10 27.39 -4.86
N THR A 28 -5.13 27.24 -3.54
CA THR A 28 -4.08 26.56 -2.78
C THR A 28 -3.89 25.11 -3.21
N LEU A 29 -4.99 24.38 -3.49
CA LEU A 29 -4.92 23.01 -3.97
C LEU A 29 -4.26 22.92 -5.36
N TYR A 30 -4.57 23.84 -6.27
CA TYR A 30 -3.90 23.90 -7.57
C TYR A 30 -2.40 24.21 -7.44
N GLN A 31 -2.00 25.05 -6.50
CA GLN A 31 -0.60 25.38 -6.26
C GLN A 31 0.19 24.20 -5.69
N ILE A 32 -0.43 23.29 -4.94
CA ILE A 32 0.24 22.09 -4.43
C ILE A 32 0.73 21.22 -5.59
N TYR A 33 0.00 21.13 -6.71
CA TYR A 33 0.39 20.32 -7.87
C TYR A 33 1.61 20.85 -8.66
N ILE A 34 2.18 21.98 -8.27
CA ILE A 34 3.48 22.46 -8.81
C ILE A 34 4.64 21.64 -8.22
N ASN A 35 4.44 21.00 -7.05
CA ASN A 35 5.46 20.17 -6.42
C ASN A 35 5.68 18.86 -7.21
N PRO A 36 6.88 18.26 -7.08
CA PRO A 36 7.19 17.01 -7.75
C PRO A 36 6.18 15.90 -7.41
N PRO A 37 5.79 15.07 -8.38
CA PRO A 37 4.91 13.94 -8.12
C PRO A 37 5.62 12.88 -7.29
N LEU A 38 4.84 12.08 -6.55
CA LEU A 38 5.34 11.01 -5.69
C LEU A 38 6.19 9.98 -6.47
N SER A 39 5.92 9.79 -7.77
CA SER A 39 6.72 8.94 -8.67
C SER A 39 8.20 9.32 -8.77
N THR A 40 8.57 10.55 -8.41
CA THR A 40 9.98 10.98 -8.33
C THR A 40 10.72 10.31 -7.16
N PHE A 41 10.00 9.90 -6.11
CA PHE A 41 10.56 9.40 -4.85
C PHE A 41 10.27 7.92 -4.61
N VAL A 42 9.26 7.38 -5.27
CA VAL A 42 8.72 6.03 -5.01
C VAL A 42 8.65 5.24 -6.31
N ASN A 43 9.26 4.06 -6.31
CA ASN A 43 9.14 3.09 -7.40
C ASN A 43 8.02 2.10 -7.08
N CYS A 44 6.83 2.31 -7.62
CA CYS A 44 5.67 1.48 -7.33
C CYS A 44 5.53 0.31 -8.31
N LYS A 45 5.15 -0.85 -7.77
CA LYS A 45 4.94 -2.08 -8.53
C LYS A 45 3.60 -2.72 -8.18
N SER A 46 2.94 -3.24 -9.21
CA SER A 46 1.82 -4.16 -9.08
C SER A 46 2.33 -5.54 -8.69
N GLY A 47 1.63 -6.22 -7.80
CA GLY A 47 2.08 -7.49 -7.25
C GLY A 47 1.66 -8.72 -8.04
N ILE A 48 1.79 -9.88 -7.41
CA ILE A 48 1.47 -11.19 -7.93
C ILE A 48 -0.05 -11.27 -8.20
N MET A 49 -0.40 -11.83 -9.33
CA MET A 49 -1.74 -12.28 -9.67
C MET A 49 -1.70 -13.79 -9.93
N THR A 50 -2.28 -14.56 -9.03
CA THR A 50 -2.33 -16.02 -9.13
C THR A 50 -3.30 -16.48 -10.23
N GLY A 51 -4.35 -15.69 -10.48
CA GLY A 51 -5.44 -16.01 -11.40
C GLY A 51 -6.42 -17.07 -10.88
N ASP A 52 -6.17 -17.60 -9.69
CA ASP A 52 -7.03 -18.54 -8.96
C ASP A 52 -6.81 -18.33 -7.46
N ASP A 53 -7.89 -18.08 -6.72
CA ASP A 53 -7.85 -17.79 -5.28
C ASP A 53 -7.47 -19.03 -4.44
N SER A 54 -7.56 -20.24 -4.98
CA SER A 54 -7.13 -21.47 -4.29
C SER A 54 -5.63 -21.51 -3.97
N PHE A 55 -4.82 -20.62 -4.57
CA PHE A 55 -3.40 -20.46 -4.25
C PHE A 55 -3.14 -19.46 -3.11
N ILE A 56 -4.19 -18.84 -2.56
CA ILE A 56 -4.08 -17.85 -1.46
C ILE A 56 -4.92 -18.37 -0.28
N HIS A 57 -4.28 -18.44 0.88
CA HIS A 57 -4.91 -18.88 2.13
C HIS A 57 -4.66 -17.87 3.25
N LEU A 58 -5.38 -18.04 4.35
CA LEU A 58 -5.00 -17.44 5.62
C LEU A 58 -3.90 -18.32 6.25
N TRP A 59 -2.95 -17.70 6.93
CA TRP A 59 -1.76 -18.41 7.43
C TRP A 59 -2.11 -19.57 8.38
N TYR A 60 -3.20 -19.46 9.14
CA TYR A 60 -3.65 -20.47 10.09
C TYR A 60 -4.44 -21.63 9.45
N GLU A 61 -4.71 -21.58 8.15
CA GLU A 61 -5.35 -22.69 7.41
C GLU A 61 -4.34 -23.75 6.95
N VAL A 62 -3.06 -23.49 7.14
CA VAL A 62 -1.99 -24.40 6.71
C VAL A 62 -0.98 -24.65 7.83
N SER A 63 -0.16 -25.68 7.68
CA SER A 63 0.90 -25.97 8.67
C SER A 63 1.99 -24.89 8.67
N ASN A 64 2.29 -24.31 9.83
CA ASN A 64 3.33 -23.30 10.03
C ASN A 64 4.72 -23.79 9.59
N LEU A 65 4.99 -25.09 9.64
CA LEU A 65 6.26 -25.68 9.20
C LEU A 65 6.52 -25.51 7.71
N ARG A 66 5.49 -25.18 6.92
CA ARG A 66 5.58 -24.99 5.49
C ARG A 66 5.53 -23.52 5.06
N ILE A 67 5.49 -22.58 6.03
CA ILE A 67 5.43 -21.15 5.77
C ILE A 67 6.80 -20.50 6.00
N ALA A 68 7.29 -19.75 5.03
CA ALA A 68 8.51 -18.95 5.13
C ALA A 68 8.21 -17.55 5.67
N PHE A 69 7.93 -17.39 6.98
CA PHE A 69 7.59 -16.09 7.58
C PHE A 69 8.70 -15.03 7.53
N TYR A 70 9.97 -15.45 7.39
CA TYR A 70 11.14 -14.58 7.51
C TYR A 70 12.07 -14.68 6.30
N CYS A 71 11.53 -15.02 5.14
CA CYS A 71 12.27 -15.04 3.89
C CYS A 71 12.72 -13.62 3.53
N ARG A 72 14.00 -13.40 3.20
CA ARG A 72 14.54 -12.06 2.90
C ARG A 72 14.80 -11.84 1.42
N SER A 73 14.95 -12.90 0.68
CA SER A 73 15.22 -12.82 -0.75
C SER A 73 14.60 -14.00 -1.50
N TYR A 74 14.50 -13.87 -2.80
CA TYR A 74 14.08 -14.97 -3.66
C TYR A 74 15.01 -16.21 -3.53
N LEU A 75 16.28 -15.99 -3.24
CA LEU A 75 17.25 -17.08 -3.07
C LEU A 75 17.01 -17.91 -1.80
N ASP A 76 16.35 -17.32 -0.81
CA ASP A 76 16.06 -17.96 0.49
C ASP A 76 14.74 -18.75 0.49
N MET A 77 14.02 -18.80 -0.63
CA MET A 77 12.72 -19.48 -0.71
C MET A 77 12.79 -20.98 -0.40
N GLY A 78 13.91 -21.63 -0.72
CA GLY A 78 14.16 -23.03 -0.38
C GLY A 78 13.03 -23.97 -0.80
N THR A 79 12.67 -24.89 0.11
CA THR A 79 11.62 -25.88 -0.08
C THR A 79 10.26 -25.49 0.53
N TYR A 80 10.13 -24.22 0.98
CA TYR A 80 8.87 -23.75 1.53
C TYR A 80 7.79 -23.68 0.45
N LYS A 81 6.55 -23.95 0.87
CA LYS A 81 5.38 -23.90 -0.01
C LYS A 81 4.71 -22.54 0.04
N TRP A 82 4.59 -21.99 1.24
CA TRP A 82 3.77 -20.82 1.52
C TRP A 82 4.61 -19.62 1.93
N PHE A 83 4.25 -18.45 1.42
CA PHE A 83 4.95 -17.19 1.68
C PHE A 83 3.95 -16.11 2.08
N PRO A 84 4.25 -15.28 3.10
CA PRO A 84 3.43 -14.14 3.47
C PRO A 84 3.09 -13.25 2.27
N LEU A 85 1.82 -12.85 2.15
CA LEU A 85 1.32 -12.06 1.03
C LEU A 85 0.60 -10.81 1.52
N ASN A 86 1.13 -9.63 1.21
CA ASN A 86 0.39 -8.38 1.32
C ASN A 86 -0.61 -8.27 0.15
N SER A 87 -1.89 -8.25 0.43
CA SER A 87 -2.95 -8.34 -0.58
C SER A 87 -4.11 -7.35 -0.35
N GLY A 88 -3.79 -6.13 0.08
CA GLY A 88 -4.83 -5.15 0.43
C GLY A 88 -5.48 -5.45 1.78
N GLY A 89 -6.81 -5.55 1.81
CA GLY A 89 -7.59 -5.83 3.02
C GLY A 89 -8.34 -4.60 3.55
N ASP A 90 -8.89 -4.70 4.76
CA ASP A 90 -9.72 -3.69 5.41
C ASP A 90 -8.97 -2.39 5.70
N PHE A 91 -9.72 -1.36 6.09
CA PHE A 91 -9.14 -0.08 6.45
C PHE A 91 -8.20 -0.21 7.64
N ARG A 92 -6.88 -0.14 7.39
CA ARG A 92 -5.84 -0.04 8.41
C ARG A 92 -4.73 0.90 7.95
N LYS A 93 -4.44 1.90 8.78
CA LYS A 93 -3.28 2.78 8.60
C LYS A 93 -2.07 2.23 9.33
N TRP A 94 -0.89 2.61 8.87
CA TRP A 94 0.41 2.40 9.48
C TRP A 94 0.90 0.96 9.46
N TYR A 95 0.14 -0.02 9.97
CA TYR A 95 0.52 -1.43 10.02
C TYR A 95 -0.72 -2.35 10.08
N GLY A 96 -0.60 -3.59 9.58
CA GLY A 96 -1.61 -4.65 9.67
C GLY A 96 -2.02 -5.23 8.31
N ASN A 97 -3.09 -6.03 8.31
CA ASN A 97 -3.57 -6.85 7.19
C ASN A 97 -2.55 -7.90 6.73
N ASN A 98 -1.73 -8.39 7.67
CA ASN A 98 -0.71 -9.42 7.45
C ASN A 98 -1.27 -10.79 7.86
N SER A 99 -2.23 -11.33 7.12
CA SER A 99 -2.88 -12.60 7.44
C SER A 99 -2.87 -13.60 6.29
N LYS A 100 -2.56 -13.15 5.07
CA LYS A 100 -2.60 -13.98 3.87
C LYS A 100 -1.23 -14.55 3.52
N ILE A 101 -1.26 -15.73 2.91
CA ILE A 101 -0.10 -16.43 2.34
C ILE A 101 -0.43 -16.88 0.93
N VAL A 102 0.58 -17.08 0.11
CA VAL A 102 0.47 -17.57 -1.26
C VAL A 102 1.36 -18.78 -1.49
N ASN A 103 0.84 -19.75 -2.26
CA ASN A 103 1.61 -20.92 -2.69
C ASN A 103 2.53 -20.53 -3.85
N LEU A 104 3.84 -20.50 -3.57
CA LEU A 104 4.89 -20.35 -4.58
C LEU A 104 5.93 -21.48 -4.51
N GLU A 105 5.52 -22.67 -4.09
CA GLU A 105 6.37 -23.86 -4.10
C GLU A 105 7.01 -24.05 -5.48
N ASN A 106 8.32 -24.32 -5.48
CA ASN A 106 9.09 -24.48 -6.72
C ASN A 106 8.87 -23.33 -7.74
N ASP A 107 8.95 -22.08 -7.25
CA ASP A 107 8.77 -20.89 -8.09
C ASP A 107 7.37 -20.80 -8.72
N GLY A 108 6.34 -21.25 -8.02
CA GLY A 108 4.96 -21.24 -8.50
C GLY A 108 4.69 -22.25 -9.59
N ALA A 109 5.36 -23.40 -9.59
CA ALA A 109 5.22 -24.43 -10.61
C ALA A 109 3.75 -24.89 -10.76
N GLU A 110 3.01 -25.01 -9.67
CA GLU A 110 1.60 -25.41 -9.70
C GLU A 110 0.71 -24.32 -10.34
N ILE A 111 0.94 -23.04 -10.04
CA ILE A 111 0.24 -21.92 -10.70
C ILE A 111 0.50 -21.95 -12.20
N LYS A 112 1.77 -22.07 -12.60
CA LYS A 112 2.19 -22.13 -14.02
C LYS A 112 1.56 -23.27 -14.79
N ALA A 113 1.34 -24.40 -14.12
CA ALA A 113 0.75 -25.58 -14.74
C ALA A 113 -0.78 -25.50 -14.87
N LYS A 114 -1.46 -24.88 -13.91
CA LYS A 114 -2.92 -24.89 -13.81
C LYS A 114 -3.61 -23.64 -14.34
N VAL A 115 -2.94 -22.47 -14.28
CA VAL A 115 -3.54 -21.17 -14.58
C VAL A 115 -2.90 -20.55 -15.82
N LYS A 116 -3.73 -20.09 -16.76
CA LYS A 116 -3.23 -19.44 -17.99
C LYS A 116 -2.89 -17.96 -17.80
N ASN A 117 -3.64 -17.25 -16.96
CA ASN A 117 -3.58 -15.78 -16.81
C ASN A 117 -2.93 -15.37 -15.49
N TYR A 118 -1.85 -16.03 -15.07
CA TYR A 118 -1.08 -15.66 -13.91
C TYR A 118 -0.02 -14.58 -14.25
N ARG A 119 0.45 -13.85 -13.20
CA ARG A 119 1.57 -12.90 -13.29
C ARG A 119 2.38 -12.97 -12.00
N LEU A 120 3.54 -13.58 -12.01
CA LEU A 120 4.39 -13.72 -10.81
C LEU A 120 5.31 -12.52 -10.56
N ARG A 121 5.47 -11.63 -11.56
CA ARG A 121 6.23 -10.38 -11.45
C ARG A 121 7.76 -10.55 -11.30
N GLU A 122 8.45 -9.43 -11.06
CA GLU A 122 9.92 -9.40 -10.97
C GLU A 122 10.39 -9.81 -9.57
N LYS A 123 11.13 -10.91 -9.48
CA LYS A 123 11.61 -11.51 -8.24
C LYS A 123 12.49 -10.59 -7.39
N LYS A 124 13.16 -9.60 -8.01
CA LYS A 124 13.99 -8.62 -7.29
C LYS A 124 13.21 -7.77 -6.29
N TYR A 125 11.88 -7.69 -6.42
CA TYR A 125 11.01 -6.96 -5.50
C TYR A 125 10.40 -7.84 -4.41
N TYR A 126 10.65 -9.15 -4.45
CA TYR A 126 10.12 -10.07 -3.45
C TYR A 126 10.77 -9.81 -2.10
N PHE A 127 9.96 -9.92 -1.05
CA PHE A 127 10.38 -9.82 0.35
C PHE A 127 10.94 -8.47 0.79
N GLN A 128 10.93 -7.46 -0.06
CA GLN A 128 11.36 -6.12 0.29
C GLN A 128 10.26 -5.34 1.01
N GLU A 129 10.68 -4.53 1.98
CA GLU A 129 9.80 -3.58 2.64
C GLU A 129 9.39 -2.43 1.71
N GLY A 130 8.17 -1.92 1.88
CA GLY A 130 7.68 -0.77 1.15
C GLY A 130 6.42 -0.18 1.75
N LEU A 131 5.77 0.70 1.01
CA LEU A 131 4.48 1.31 1.35
C LEU A 131 3.38 0.67 0.51
N THR A 132 2.26 0.33 1.14
CA THR A 132 1.16 -0.37 0.47
C THR A 132 -0.20 0.23 0.79
N TRP A 133 -1.17 -0.05 -0.07
CA TRP A 133 -2.59 0.28 0.13
C TRP A 133 -3.48 -0.79 -0.49
N GLY A 134 -4.76 -0.80 -0.15
CA GLY A 134 -5.77 -1.58 -0.86
C GLY A 134 -6.17 -0.88 -2.16
N ARG A 135 -6.03 -1.56 -3.30
CA ARG A 135 -6.39 -1.01 -4.61
C ARG A 135 -7.89 -0.73 -4.73
N ILE A 136 -8.70 -1.57 -4.14
CA ILE A 136 -10.15 -1.40 -4.06
C ILE A 136 -10.54 -1.28 -2.59
N THR A 137 -11.34 -0.29 -2.26
CA THR A 137 -11.85 -0.09 -0.91
C THR A 137 -13.31 0.32 -0.94
N SER A 138 -14.11 -0.15 0.02
CA SER A 138 -15.49 0.28 0.24
C SER A 138 -15.61 1.54 1.10
N ALA A 139 -14.48 2.00 1.65
CA ALA A 139 -14.40 3.13 2.56
C ALA A 139 -13.28 4.10 2.11
N GLU A 140 -12.59 4.68 3.06
CA GLU A 140 -11.43 5.52 2.79
C GLU A 140 -10.19 4.68 2.45
N ILE A 141 -9.34 5.20 1.57
CA ILE A 141 -8.02 4.61 1.34
C ILE A 141 -7.14 4.71 2.59
N ALA A 142 -6.39 3.67 2.88
CA ALA A 142 -5.44 3.63 3.99
C ALA A 142 -4.08 3.12 3.52
N PHE A 143 -3.02 3.78 3.99
CA PHE A 143 -1.64 3.43 3.66
C PHE A 143 -0.93 2.86 4.88
N ARG A 144 -0.05 1.90 4.67
CA ARG A 144 0.69 1.20 5.71
C ARG A 144 2.01 0.65 5.19
N ILE A 145 2.85 0.18 6.11
CA ILE A 145 4.07 -0.57 5.78
C ILE A 145 3.69 -1.93 5.20
N ALA A 146 4.24 -2.27 4.05
CA ALA A 146 4.37 -3.65 3.59
C ALA A 146 5.63 -4.23 4.25
N LYS A 147 5.44 -5.20 5.16
CA LYS A 147 6.51 -5.76 5.99
C LYS A 147 7.55 -6.48 5.12
N GLU A 148 8.83 -6.31 5.45
CA GLU A 148 9.91 -7.16 4.94
C GLU A 148 9.57 -8.65 5.18
N GLY A 149 9.97 -9.52 4.27
CA GLY A 149 9.66 -10.95 4.34
C GLY A 149 8.30 -11.31 3.74
N SER A 150 7.61 -10.34 3.13
CA SER A 150 6.33 -10.57 2.46
C SER A 150 6.45 -10.39 0.95
N LEU A 151 5.70 -11.18 0.23
CA LEU A 151 5.33 -10.93 -1.15
C LEU A 151 4.18 -9.92 -1.20
N PHE A 152 3.81 -9.47 -2.39
CA PHE A 152 2.67 -8.58 -2.54
C PHE A 152 1.82 -8.97 -3.75
N GLY A 153 0.51 -8.87 -3.56
CA GLY A 153 -0.50 -9.19 -4.58
C GLY A 153 -0.92 -7.98 -5.40
N ASP A 154 -1.61 -8.21 -6.49
CA ASP A 154 -2.13 -7.15 -7.36
C ASP A 154 -3.15 -6.24 -6.64
N ALA A 155 -3.90 -6.79 -5.67
CA ALA A 155 -4.82 -6.02 -4.82
C ALA A 155 -4.14 -5.14 -3.77
N GLY A 156 -2.83 -5.35 -3.49
CA GLY A 156 -2.02 -4.58 -2.56
C GLY A 156 -0.69 -4.19 -3.21
N PRO A 157 -0.67 -3.23 -4.14
CA PRO A 157 0.56 -2.75 -4.77
C PRO A 157 1.51 -2.19 -3.72
N VAL A 158 2.82 -2.23 -4.03
CA VAL A 158 3.85 -1.73 -3.12
C VAL A 158 4.70 -0.66 -3.80
N GLY A 159 4.88 0.44 -3.10
CA GLY A 159 5.82 1.51 -3.42
C GLY A 159 7.13 1.31 -2.67
N PHE A 160 8.21 1.08 -3.40
CA PHE A 160 9.56 0.95 -2.86
C PHE A 160 10.19 2.32 -2.75
N VAL A 161 10.64 2.68 -1.54
CA VAL A 161 11.12 4.01 -1.20
C VAL A 161 12.58 3.93 -0.76
N SER A 162 13.45 4.69 -1.41
CA SER A 162 14.88 4.71 -1.08
C SER A 162 15.22 5.68 0.04
N ARG A 163 14.44 6.76 0.21
CA ARG A 163 14.67 7.82 1.21
C ARG A 163 13.35 8.39 1.69
N ASN A 164 13.32 8.87 2.94
CA ASN A 164 12.16 9.57 3.53
C ASN A 164 10.89 8.71 3.61
N LYS A 165 11.02 7.40 3.80
CA LYS A 165 9.90 6.44 3.80
C LYS A 165 8.82 6.82 4.82
N GLU A 166 9.22 7.12 6.04
CA GLU A 166 8.34 7.51 7.14
C GLU A 166 7.61 8.82 6.80
N TYR A 167 8.34 9.82 6.31
CA TYR A 167 7.74 11.09 5.90
C TYR A 167 6.72 10.92 4.77
N ILE A 168 7.04 10.10 3.77
CA ILE A 168 6.12 9.78 2.67
C ILE A 168 4.89 9.04 3.19
N LEU A 169 5.04 8.13 4.14
CA LEU A 169 3.91 7.46 4.78
C LEU A 169 3.02 8.44 5.55
N ALA A 170 3.61 9.41 6.28
CA ALA A 170 2.85 10.48 6.93
C ALA A 170 2.02 11.27 5.93
N PHE A 171 2.66 11.71 4.82
CA PHE A 171 1.98 12.42 3.75
C PHE A 171 0.80 11.60 3.22
N LEU A 172 1.02 10.33 2.84
CA LEU A 172 -0.01 9.44 2.32
C LEU A 172 -1.17 9.21 3.31
N CYS A 173 -0.89 9.16 4.61
CA CYS A 173 -1.91 9.01 5.67
C CYS A 173 -2.62 10.32 6.05
N SER A 174 -2.21 11.46 5.47
CA SER A 174 -2.72 12.79 5.82
C SER A 174 -4.12 13.07 5.27
N ARG A 175 -4.79 14.08 5.85
CA ARG A 175 -6.04 14.63 5.32
C ARG A 175 -5.86 15.32 3.98
N VAL A 176 -4.66 15.85 3.71
CA VAL A 176 -4.32 16.51 2.44
C VAL A 176 -4.44 15.53 1.30
N VAL A 177 -3.82 14.35 1.41
CA VAL A 177 -3.90 13.29 0.38
C VAL A 177 -5.34 12.86 0.13
N LYS A 178 -6.17 12.72 1.17
CA LYS A 178 -7.60 12.43 0.99
C LYS A 178 -8.30 13.51 0.14
N SER A 179 -7.99 14.78 0.38
CA SER A 179 -8.58 15.89 -0.40
C SER A 179 -8.08 15.90 -1.84
N LEU A 180 -6.80 15.63 -2.08
CA LEU A 180 -6.22 15.54 -3.41
C LEU A 180 -6.82 14.37 -4.21
N LEU A 181 -6.95 13.19 -3.60
CA LEU A 181 -7.54 12.00 -4.23
C LEU A 181 -9.02 12.20 -4.58
N LYS A 182 -9.80 12.90 -3.76
CA LYS A 182 -11.20 13.24 -4.11
C LYS A 182 -11.31 14.08 -5.38
N ILE A 183 -10.26 14.81 -5.74
CA ILE A 183 -10.22 15.61 -6.95
C ILE A 183 -9.74 14.78 -8.14
N SER A 184 -8.64 14.03 -7.98
CA SER A 184 -8.00 13.29 -9.06
C SER A 184 -8.66 11.94 -9.36
N ASN A 185 -9.19 11.27 -8.34
CA ASN A 185 -9.86 9.98 -8.45
C ASN A 185 -11.08 9.88 -7.50
N PRO A 186 -12.28 10.26 -7.96
CA PRO A 186 -13.50 10.18 -7.16
C PRO A 186 -14.08 8.75 -7.07
N THR A 187 -13.32 7.73 -7.45
CA THR A 187 -13.75 6.32 -7.43
C THR A 187 -13.25 5.58 -6.18
N LEU A 188 -13.67 4.33 -6.01
CA LEU A 188 -13.21 3.43 -4.95
C LEU A 188 -12.02 2.54 -5.39
N ASN A 189 -11.51 2.74 -6.60
CA ASN A 189 -10.42 1.96 -7.17
C ASN A 189 -9.17 2.86 -7.35
N PHE A 190 -8.20 2.72 -6.45
CA PHE A 190 -6.99 3.53 -6.39
C PHE A 190 -5.83 2.82 -7.10
N GLN A 191 -5.65 3.15 -8.37
CA GLN A 191 -4.58 2.60 -9.19
C GLN A 191 -3.21 3.20 -8.81
N ILE A 192 -2.14 2.55 -9.25
CA ILE A 192 -0.77 3.02 -9.01
C ILE A 192 -0.58 4.47 -9.52
N HIS A 193 -1.09 4.79 -10.70
CA HIS A 193 -0.93 6.12 -11.28
C HIS A 193 -1.64 7.22 -10.47
N ASP A 194 -2.79 6.92 -9.83
CA ASP A 194 -3.50 7.88 -8.99
C ASP A 194 -2.65 8.31 -7.80
N ILE A 195 -1.97 7.35 -7.18
CA ILE A 195 -1.11 7.60 -6.02
C ILE A 195 0.22 8.24 -6.45
N MET A 196 0.82 7.74 -7.54
CA MET A 196 2.12 8.21 -8.01
C MET A 196 2.09 9.64 -8.57
N ASN A 197 0.92 10.13 -8.97
CA ASN A 197 0.71 11.51 -9.41
C ASN A 197 0.44 12.50 -8.27
N LEU A 198 0.34 12.06 -7.03
CA LEU A 198 0.16 12.96 -5.90
C LEU A 198 1.40 13.86 -5.73
N PRO A 199 1.22 15.18 -5.58
CA PRO A 199 2.32 16.12 -5.39
C PRO A 199 2.87 16.01 -3.96
N LEU A 200 4.16 15.71 -3.83
CA LEU A 200 4.82 15.60 -2.53
C LEU A 200 5.51 16.91 -2.15
N VAL A 201 5.15 17.44 -0.98
CA VAL A 201 5.85 18.57 -0.37
C VAL A 201 6.77 18.05 0.74
N LEU A 202 8.08 18.14 0.53
CA LEU A 202 9.08 17.83 1.55
C LEU A 202 9.50 19.11 2.28
N ARG A 203 9.54 19.05 3.61
CA ARG A 203 10.02 20.12 4.48
C ARG A 203 11.04 19.56 5.46
N ASP A 204 12.29 19.89 5.25
CA ASP A 204 13.39 19.34 6.05
C ASP A 204 13.32 19.81 7.51
N GLU A 205 12.75 21.00 7.78
CA GLU A 205 12.66 21.59 9.11
C GLU A 205 11.80 20.76 10.09
N ILE A 206 10.78 20.07 9.58
CA ILE A 206 9.85 19.26 10.40
C ILE A 206 10.04 17.76 10.18
N LYS A 207 11.00 17.37 9.35
CA LYS A 207 11.16 15.98 8.92
C LYS A 207 11.35 15.02 10.09
N THR A 208 12.29 15.34 10.99
CA THR A 208 12.61 14.48 12.15
C THR A 208 11.40 14.28 13.04
N GLU A 209 10.68 15.35 13.37
CA GLU A 209 9.46 15.28 14.19
C GLU A 209 8.39 14.39 13.53
N VAL A 210 8.18 14.55 12.21
CA VAL A 210 7.21 13.75 11.45
C VAL A 210 7.60 12.27 11.46
N GLU A 211 8.88 11.95 11.24
CA GLU A 211 9.39 10.58 11.23
C GLU A 211 9.24 9.89 12.60
N GLU A 212 9.49 10.60 13.70
CA GLU A 212 9.28 10.12 15.08
C GLU A 212 7.80 9.82 15.36
N LEU A 213 6.89 10.72 14.98
CA LEU A 213 5.45 10.51 15.08
C LEU A 213 4.97 9.30 14.26
N VAL A 214 5.50 9.11 13.05
CA VAL A 214 5.17 7.97 12.21
C VAL A 214 5.63 6.66 12.84
N ASN A 215 6.87 6.60 13.33
CA ASN A 215 7.40 5.41 14.00
C ASN A 215 6.57 5.05 15.24
N THR A 216 6.12 6.04 15.98
CA THR A 216 5.20 5.87 17.12
C THR A 216 3.87 5.28 16.65
N ASN A 217 3.27 5.82 15.58
CA ASN A 217 2.01 5.33 15.03
C ASN A 217 2.13 3.90 14.47
N ILE A 218 3.25 3.58 13.80
CA ILE A 218 3.54 2.22 13.33
C ILE A 218 3.62 1.26 14.53
N SER A 219 4.34 1.65 15.58
CA SER A 219 4.49 0.83 16.79
C SER A 219 3.15 0.56 17.48
N ILE A 220 2.31 1.58 17.65
CA ILE A 220 0.96 1.46 18.22
C ILE A 220 0.10 0.53 17.36
N SER A 221 0.09 0.75 16.05
CA SER A 221 -0.73 -0.05 15.12
C SER A 221 -0.24 -1.49 15.02
N LYS A 222 1.08 -1.73 15.15
CA LYS A 222 1.65 -3.06 15.22
C LYS A 222 1.25 -3.76 16.51
N LYS A 223 1.36 -3.10 17.65
CA LYS A 223 0.93 -3.64 18.95
C LYS A 223 -0.56 -3.99 18.94
N ASP A 224 -1.40 -3.14 18.37
CA ASP A 224 -2.83 -3.41 18.19
C ASP A 224 -3.06 -4.65 17.30
N TRP A 225 -2.42 -4.71 16.13
CA TRP A 225 -2.56 -5.85 15.20
C TRP A 225 -2.11 -7.17 15.85
N ASP A 226 -0.96 -7.16 16.51
CA ASP A 226 -0.36 -8.34 17.12
C ASP A 226 -1.06 -8.76 18.44
N SER A 227 -2.04 -8.00 18.89
CA SER A 227 -2.90 -8.36 20.03
C SER A 227 -4.05 -9.32 19.66
N PHE A 228 -4.22 -9.62 18.38
CA PHE A 228 -5.26 -10.51 17.88
C PHE A 228 -4.66 -11.77 17.25
N GLU A 229 -5.36 -12.90 17.40
CA GLU A 229 -4.95 -14.22 16.87
C GLU A 229 -4.87 -14.28 15.33
N THR A 230 -5.39 -13.28 14.63
CA THR A 230 -5.23 -13.12 13.18
C THR A 230 -3.81 -12.75 12.78
N SER A 231 -2.98 -12.25 13.70
CA SER A 231 -1.56 -12.01 13.48
C SER A 231 -0.75 -13.27 13.73
N TRP A 232 0.18 -13.60 12.84
CA TRP A 232 1.17 -14.68 13.12
C TRP A 232 2.24 -14.30 14.14
N ASP A 233 2.33 -13.00 14.52
CA ASP A 233 3.18 -12.50 15.60
C ASP A 233 2.42 -12.45 16.95
N PHE A 234 1.15 -12.89 17.01
CA PHE A 234 0.36 -12.96 18.25
C PHE A 234 1.04 -13.82 19.31
N LYS A 235 1.11 -13.31 20.53
CA LYS A 235 1.70 -14.02 21.67
C LYS A 235 0.69 -14.27 22.79
N LYS A 236 -0.08 -13.25 23.14
CA LYS A 236 -1.14 -13.30 24.14
C LYS A 236 -2.07 -12.10 24.01
N HIS A 237 -3.30 -12.26 24.44
CA HIS A 237 -4.26 -11.18 24.50
C HIS A 237 -3.85 -10.14 25.56
N PRO A 238 -3.99 -8.80 25.28
CA PRO A 238 -3.55 -7.73 26.20
C PRO A 238 -4.24 -7.76 27.57
N LEU A 239 -5.43 -8.38 27.69
CA LEU A 239 -6.19 -8.48 28.92
C LEU A 239 -5.84 -9.72 29.76
N ILE A 240 -4.92 -10.56 29.28
CA ILE A 240 -4.40 -11.76 29.96
C ILE A 240 -2.91 -11.55 30.25
#